data_20ce24873858fd5a8bc8dd2e74c3de7a
#
_entry.id   20ce24873858fd5a8bc8dd2e74c3de7a
#
_cell.length_a   1.000
_cell.length_b   1.000
_cell.length_c   1.000
_cell.angle_alpha   90.00
_cell.angle_beta   90.00
_cell.angle_gamma   90.00
#
_symmetry.space_group_name_H-M   'P 1'
#
loop_
_entity.id
_entity.type
_entity.pdbx_description
1 polymer ?
#
loop_
_entity_poly.entity_id
_entity_poly.type
_entity_poly.pdbx_seq_one_letter_code
_entity_poly.pdbx_strand_id
1 'polypeptide(L)'
;IEISNVLPNGELRGAPDDDMMKIIRGNMHWHQDNTYMPLQAKGAVFSAKRVPSAKGDTAFADMRAAYDALDDDTKALIANLSAHHSLAHSQAELGEETKASDSEYIGYGLDVKDVPLRPLVKIHPETGRKTLAVGRHAYGIPDMTGSASAALINRLLQFAVADESRVYQH
;
A
#
# COMPACT_ATOMS: atom_id res chain seq x y z
N ILE A 1 6.18 3.64 -14.83
CA ILE A 1 7.27 3.78 -13.85
C ILE A 1 8.11 2.53 -13.93
N GLU A 2 9.42 2.67 -13.99
CA GLU A 2 10.35 1.56 -13.89
C GLU A 2 10.71 1.35 -12.41
N ILE A 3 10.52 0.13 -11.91
CA ILE A 3 10.97 -0.28 -10.58
C ILE A 3 12.17 -1.19 -10.80
N SER A 4 13.37 -0.70 -10.49
CA SER A 4 14.60 -1.43 -10.77
C SER A 4 15.65 -1.18 -9.69
N ASN A 5 16.29 -2.26 -9.25
CA ASN A 5 17.50 -2.21 -8.43
C ASN A 5 18.78 -2.16 -9.28
N VAL A 6 18.66 -1.94 -10.59
CA VAL A 6 19.78 -1.86 -11.53
C VAL A 6 19.93 -0.42 -12.00
N LEU A 7 21.15 0.10 -11.93
CA LEU A 7 21.51 1.43 -12.44
C LEU A 7 21.59 1.42 -13.99
N PRO A 8 21.54 2.59 -14.64
CA PRO A 8 21.66 2.69 -16.11
C PRO A 8 22.96 2.09 -16.68
N ASN A 9 24.02 2.05 -15.89
CA ASN A 9 25.30 1.42 -16.27
C ASN A 9 25.32 -0.11 -16.10
N GLY A 10 24.23 -0.71 -15.62
CA GLY A 10 24.09 -2.15 -15.42
C GLY A 10 24.52 -2.66 -14.04
N GLU A 11 25.06 -1.81 -13.18
CA GLU A 11 25.43 -2.17 -11.81
C GLU A 11 24.21 -2.23 -10.90
N LEU A 12 24.29 -3.02 -9.82
CA LEU A 12 23.24 -3.06 -8.80
C LEU A 12 23.31 -1.82 -7.92
N ARG A 13 22.16 -1.27 -7.57
CA ARG A 13 22.03 -0.25 -6.53
C ARG A 13 22.44 -0.87 -5.19
N GLY A 14 23.49 -0.40 -4.59
CA GLY A 14 24.06 -0.99 -3.37
C GLY A 14 24.19 -0.04 -2.19
N ALA A 15 23.92 1.26 -2.37
CA ALA A 15 24.00 2.23 -1.30
C ALA A 15 22.85 2.00 -0.30
N PRO A 16 23.13 1.87 1.02
CA PRO A 16 22.09 1.67 2.02
C PRO A 16 21.05 2.80 2.09
N ASP A 17 21.45 4.00 1.71
CA ASP A 17 20.68 5.24 1.70
C ASP A 17 20.11 5.61 0.32
N ASP A 18 20.25 4.72 -0.70
CA ASP A 18 19.65 4.93 -2.02
C ASP A 18 18.10 5.01 -1.90
N ASP A 19 17.55 6.13 -2.34
CA ASP A 19 16.10 6.42 -2.23
C ASP A 19 15.25 5.41 -3.00
N MET A 20 15.71 4.92 -4.16
CA MET A 20 15.03 3.88 -4.91
C MET A 20 14.97 2.58 -4.10
N MET A 21 16.08 2.21 -3.45
CA MET A 21 16.11 1.02 -2.60
C MET A 21 15.22 1.14 -1.37
N LYS A 22 15.10 2.34 -0.78
CA LYS A 22 14.16 2.61 0.31
C LYS A 22 12.70 2.39 -0.15
N ILE A 23 12.35 2.92 -1.31
CA ILE A 23 11.00 2.72 -1.90
C ILE A 23 10.77 1.25 -2.22
N ILE A 24 11.74 0.55 -2.83
CA ILE A 24 11.62 -0.88 -3.14
C ILE A 24 11.41 -1.68 -1.86
N ARG A 25 12.19 -1.44 -0.79
CA ARG A 25 11.99 -2.11 0.51
C ARG A 25 10.61 -1.84 1.08
N GLY A 26 10.13 -0.59 0.99
CA GLY A 26 8.77 -0.24 1.38
C GLY A 26 7.72 -1.02 0.58
N ASN A 27 7.92 -1.21 -0.71
CA ASN A 27 6.98 -1.92 -1.58
C ASN A 27 6.94 -3.45 -1.35
N MET A 28 7.85 -4.00 -0.56
CA MET A 28 7.78 -5.40 -0.11
C MET A 28 6.67 -5.65 0.92
N HIS A 29 6.08 -4.60 1.49
CA HIS A 29 4.96 -4.70 2.41
C HIS A 29 3.62 -4.60 1.68
N TRP A 30 2.58 -5.20 2.23
CA TRP A 30 1.23 -5.16 1.67
C TRP A 30 0.73 -3.73 1.52
N HIS A 31 0.44 -3.33 0.29
CA HIS A 31 -0.01 -1.98 -0.05
C HIS A 31 -0.98 -2.00 -1.24
N GLN A 32 -1.64 -0.90 -1.43
CA GLN A 32 -2.40 -0.60 -2.65
C GLN A 32 -1.79 0.64 -3.29
N ASP A 33 -1.43 0.54 -4.55
CA ASP A 33 -0.79 1.62 -5.29
C ASP A 33 -1.62 2.90 -5.34
N ASN A 34 -0.92 4.04 -5.28
CA ASN A 34 -1.47 5.38 -5.49
C ASN A 34 -2.62 5.79 -4.55
N THR A 35 -2.84 5.08 -3.44
CA THR A 35 -3.86 5.49 -2.47
C THR A 35 -3.55 6.83 -1.79
N TYR A 36 -2.28 7.19 -1.74
CA TYR A 36 -1.74 8.44 -1.19
C TYR A 36 -1.77 9.61 -2.19
N MET A 37 -2.07 9.37 -3.46
CA MET A 37 -2.18 10.42 -4.46
C MET A 37 -3.56 11.09 -4.40
N PRO A 38 -3.68 12.40 -4.70
CA PRO A 38 -4.98 13.07 -4.75
C PRO A 38 -5.97 12.37 -5.67
N LEU A 39 -5.53 11.96 -6.85
CA LEU A 39 -6.27 11.13 -7.79
C LEU A 39 -5.71 9.71 -7.79
N GLN A 40 -6.48 8.77 -7.27
CA GLN A 40 -6.09 7.36 -7.23
C GLN A 40 -6.23 6.72 -8.62
N ALA A 41 -5.24 5.92 -9.02
CA ALA A 41 -5.33 5.11 -10.23
C ALA A 41 -6.48 4.09 -10.13
N LYS A 42 -7.19 3.87 -11.23
CA LYS A 42 -8.24 2.84 -11.34
C LYS A 42 -7.66 1.43 -11.32
N GLY A 43 -6.47 1.27 -11.86
CA GLY A 43 -5.74 0.00 -11.92
C GLY A 43 -4.33 0.23 -12.45
N ALA A 44 -3.54 -0.83 -12.44
CA ALA A 44 -2.19 -0.83 -12.98
C ALA A 44 -1.95 -2.07 -13.83
N VAL A 45 -1.08 -1.94 -14.83
CA VAL A 45 -0.50 -3.07 -15.57
C VAL A 45 0.93 -3.24 -15.07
N PHE A 46 1.19 -4.40 -14.52
CA PHE A 46 2.51 -4.78 -14.01
C PHE A 46 3.14 -5.80 -14.95
N SER A 47 4.34 -5.50 -15.43
CA SER A 47 5.08 -6.41 -16.30
C SER A 47 6.55 -6.52 -15.88
N ALA A 48 7.07 -7.74 -15.79
CA ALA A 48 8.47 -7.99 -15.49
C ALA A 48 9.30 -8.01 -16.77
N LYS A 49 10.32 -7.16 -16.86
CA LYS A 49 11.32 -7.17 -17.95
C LYS A 49 12.46 -8.15 -17.67
N ARG A 50 12.81 -8.31 -16.40
CA ARG A 50 13.79 -9.28 -15.90
C ARG A 50 13.23 -9.94 -14.67
N VAL A 51 13.34 -11.24 -14.58
CA VAL A 51 12.98 -12.03 -13.41
C VAL A 51 14.22 -12.68 -12.83
N PRO A 52 14.40 -12.74 -11.52
CA PRO A 52 15.47 -13.50 -10.89
C PRO A 52 15.26 -15.00 -11.11
N SER A 53 16.33 -15.78 -11.00
CA SER A 53 16.26 -17.25 -11.11
C SER A 53 15.57 -17.91 -9.91
N ALA A 54 15.44 -17.18 -8.80
CA ALA A 54 14.76 -17.63 -7.60
C ALA A 54 14.33 -16.43 -6.76
N LYS A 55 13.20 -16.53 -6.08
CA LYS A 55 12.58 -15.48 -5.27
C LYS A 55 12.12 -14.28 -6.12
N GLY A 56 11.60 -13.25 -5.47
CA GLY A 56 11.11 -12.04 -6.15
C GLY A 56 9.67 -12.13 -6.60
N ASP A 57 8.93 -13.10 -6.09
CA ASP A 57 7.50 -13.26 -6.36
C ASP A 57 6.71 -12.03 -5.90
N THR A 58 5.66 -11.72 -6.65
CA THR A 58 4.70 -10.69 -6.26
C THR A 58 3.42 -11.37 -5.79
N ALA A 59 2.98 -11.02 -4.58
CA ALA A 59 1.73 -11.53 -4.03
C ALA A 59 0.60 -10.50 -4.18
N PHE A 60 -0.59 -10.96 -4.50
CA PHE A 60 -1.81 -10.16 -4.63
C PHE A 60 -2.89 -10.70 -3.71
N ALA A 61 -3.53 -9.84 -2.92
CA ALA A 61 -4.63 -10.21 -2.04
C ALA A 61 -5.98 -9.80 -2.62
N ASP A 62 -6.96 -10.70 -2.65
CA ASP A 62 -8.35 -10.35 -3.01
C ASP A 62 -9.05 -9.67 -1.83
N MET A 63 -9.00 -8.36 -1.82
CA MET A 63 -9.59 -7.52 -0.78
C MET A 63 -11.13 -7.51 -0.80
N ARG A 64 -11.77 -7.99 -1.86
CA ARG A 64 -13.23 -8.20 -1.95
C ARG A 64 -13.60 -9.46 -1.20
N ALA A 65 -12.90 -10.58 -1.47
CA ALA A 65 -13.09 -11.82 -0.73
C ALA A 65 -12.76 -11.63 0.76
N ALA A 66 -11.75 -10.82 1.08
CA ALA A 66 -11.42 -10.46 2.45
C ALA A 66 -12.59 -9.70 3.13
N TYR A 67 -13.20 -8.72 2.45
CA TYR A 67 -14.36 -8.02 2.99
C TYR A 67 -15.56 -8.96 3.19
N ASP A 68 -15.84 -9.81 2.20
CA ASP A 68 -16.98 -10.75 2.26
C ASP A 68 -16.85 -11.71 3.46
N ALA A 69 -15.62 -12.12 3.80
CA ALA A 69 -15.31 -13.03 4.89
C ALA A 69 -15.31 -12.40 6.30
N LEU A 70 -15.36 -11.07 6.42
CA LEU A 70 -15.48 -10.41 7.73
C LEU A 70 -16.80 -10.77 8.41
N ASP A 71 -16.80 -10.81 9.74
CA ASP A 71 -18.02 -10.88 10.55
C ASP A 71 -18.84 -9.59 10.43
N ASP A 72 -20.13 -9.68 10.76
CA ASP A 72 -21.07 -8.58 10.61
C ASP A 72 -20.76 -7.42 11.55
N ASP A 73 -20.26 -7.69 12.76
CA ASP A 73 -19.88 -6.64 13.72
C ASP A 73 -18.67 -5.84 13.19
N THR A 74 -17.68 -6.49 12.63
CA THR A 74 -16.54 -5.83 12.00
C THR A 74 -16.99 -5.04 10.77
N LYS A 75 -17.85 -5.60 9.91
CA LYS A 75 -18.42 -4.87 8.76
C LYS A 75 -19.17 -3.62 9.18
N ALA A 76 -20.00 -3.71 10.24
CA ALA A 76 -20.73 -2.58 10.78
C ALA A 76 -19.79 -1.52 11.35
N LEU A 77 -18.76 -1.94 12.10
CA LEU A 77 -17.77 -1.06 12.69
C LEU A 77 -17.06 -0.19 11.64
N ILE A 78 -16.64 -0.80 10.53
CA ILE A 78 -15.79 -0.12 9.52
C ILE A 78 -16.58 0.57 8.42
N ALA A 79 -17.91 0.38 8.35
CA ALA A 79 -18.75 0.79 7.22
C ALA A 79 -18.60 2.27 6.83
N ASN A 80 -18.43 3.14 7.82
CA ASN A 80 -18.34 4.59 7.65
C ASN A 80 -16.98 5.17 8.04
N LEU A 81 -16.00 4.32 8.34
CA LEU A 81 -14.66 4.77 8.72
C LEU A 81 -13.82 5.07 7.47
N SER A 82 -12.97 6.08 7.62
CA SER A 82 -11.96 6.47 6.63
C SER A 82 -10.61 6.60 7.31
N ALA A 83 -9.54 6.39 6.57
CA ALA A 83 -8.17 6.60 7.04
C ALA A 83 -7.43 7.56 6.11
N HIS A 84 -6.48 8.29 6.65
CA HIS A 84 -5.52 9.04 5.85
C HIS A 84 -4.56 8.09 5.14
N HIS A 85 -4.11 8.46 3.94
CA HIS A 85 -3.13 7.67 3.19
C HIS A 85 -1.91 8.53 2.82
N SER A 86 -0.71 8.11 3.25
CA SER A 86 0.54 8.83 2.97
C SER A 86 1.69 7.89 2.69
N LEU A 87 2.40 8.17 1.60
CA LEU A 87 3.66 7.49 1.30
C LEU A 87 4.75 7.91 2.30
N ALA A 88 4.88 9.22 2.56
CA ALA A 88 5.87 9.74 3.50
C ALA A 88 5.71 9.13 4.90
N HIS A 89 4.47 9.10 5.43
CA HIS A 89 4.20 8.47 6.72
C HIS A 89 4.61 7.00 6.74
N SER A 90 4.21 6.23 5.74
CA SER A 90 4.50 4.79 5.68
C SER A 90 5.98 4.47 5.45
N GLN A 91 6.76 5.36 4.85
CA GLN A 91 8.22 5.25 4.77
C GLN A 91 8.86 5.54 6.13
N ALA A 92 8.39 6.58 6.82
CA ALA A 92 8.87 6.94 8.16
C ALA A 92 8.65 5.80 9.17
N GLU A 93 7.48 5.14 9.15
CA GLU A 93 7.17 3.98 9.99
C GLU A 93 8.14 2.80 9.80
N LEU A 94 8.76 2.69 8.62
CA LEU A 94 9.78 1.67 8.33
C LEU A 94 11.22 2.16 8.60
N GLY A 95 11.41 3.40 9.02
CA GLY A 95 12.74 4.02 9.11
C GLY A 95 13.39 4.26 7.74
N GLU A 96 12.59 4.26 6.68
CA GLU A 96 13.04 4.42 5.28
C GLU A 96 12.68 5.83 4.76
N GLU A 97 12.83 6.84 5.61
CA GLU A 97 12.55 8.23 5.25
C GLU A 97 13.38 8.66 4.04
N THR A 98 12.71 9.27 3.06
CA THR A 98 13.33 9.90 1.91
C THR A 98 13.10 11.40 1.98
N LYS A 99 14.10 12.18 1.57
CA LYS A 99 13.93 13.63 1.46
C LYS A 99 13.21 13.93 0.15
N ALA A 100 11.99 14.44 0.22
CA ALA A 100 11.18 14.76 -0.95
C ALA A 100 11.90 15.63 -1.99
N SER A 101 12.77 16.56 -1.53
CA SER A 101 13.53 17.48 -2.40
C SER A 101 14.62 16.79 -3.23
N ASP A 102 15.11 15.64 -2.80
CA ASP A 102 16.29 14.99 -3.37
C ASP A 102 15.94 13.63 -4.00
N SER A 103 14.66 13.23 -3.92
CA SER A 103 14.21 11.93 -4.41
C SER A 103 13.89 11.93 -5.90
N GLU A 104 14.30 10.88 -6.62
CA GLU A 104 13.83 10.58 -7.98
C GLU A 104 12.31 10.37 -8.03
N TYR A 105 11.66 10.21 -6.87
CA TYR A 105 10.21 10.04 -6.68
C TYR A 105 9.48 11.31 -6.30
N ILE A 106 10.09 12.48 -6.49
CA ILE A 106 9.37 13.75 -6.33
C ILE A 106 8.16 13.76 -7.28
N GLY A 107 6.99 14.13 -6.75
CA GLY A 107 5.72 14.07 -7.51
C GLY A 107 5.00 12.70 -7.45
N TYR A 108 5.59 11.67 -6.85
CA TYR A 108 4.94 10.36 -6.63
C TYR A 108 4.33 10.19 -5.23
N GLY A 109 4.05 11.30 -4.55
CA GLY A 109 3.33 11.28 -3.28
C GLY A 109 4.16 11.53 -2.02
N LEU A 110 5.48 11.69 -2.14
CA LEU A 110 6.33 12.10 -1.01
C LEU A 110 6.09 13.55 -0.60
N ASP A 111 5.70 14.38 -1.56
CA ASP A 111 5.47 15.82 -1.44
C ASP A 111 3.98 16.21 -1.32
N VAL A 112 3.08 15.24 -1.19
CA VAL A 112 1.64 15.52 -1.04
C VAL A 112 1.38 16.18 0.30
N LYS A 113 0.97 17.45 0.26
CA LYS A 113 0.63 18.25 1.45
C LYS A 113 -0.76 17.94 1.99
N ASP A 114 -1.73 17.80 1.09
CA ASP A 114 -3.12 17.48 1.42
C ASP A 114 -3.30 15.95 1.37
N VAL A 115 -3.05 15.31 2.51
CA VAL A 115 -3.11 13.85 2.62
C VAL A 115 -4.55 13.38 2.40
N PRO A 116 -4.80 12.53 1.38
CA PRO A 116 -6.16 12.08 1.08
C PRO A 116 -6.74 11.22 2.21
N LEU A 117 -8.00 11.49 2.53
CA LEU A 117 -8.82 10.66 3.40
C LEU A 117 -9.64 9.69 2.54
N ARG A 118 -9.53 8.38 2.80
CA ARG A 118 -10.17 7.34 1.99
C ARG A 118 -10.98 6.39 2.85
N PRO A 119 -12.18 5.98 2.40
CA PRO A 119 -12.99 5.02 3.13
C PRO A 119 -12.26 3.67 3.26
N LEU A 120 -12.40 3.02 4.43
CA LEU A 120 -11.89 1.67 4.66
C LEU A 120 -12.64 0.62 3.83
N VAL A 121 -13.89 0.92 3.46
CA VAL A 121 -14.72 0.08 2.60
C VAL A 121 -15.06 0.86 1.34
N LYS A 122 -14.59 0.40 0.19
CA LYS A 122 -14.93 0.95 -1.11
C LYS A 122 -15.96 0.09 -1.83
N ILE A 123 -16.78 0.72 -2.67
CA ILE A 123 -17.67 0.04 -3.61
C ILE A 123 -17.01 0.06 -4.98
N HIS A 124 -16.80 -1.11 -5.56
CA HIS A 124 -16.25 -1.21 -6.90
C HIS A 124 -17.25 -0.64 -7.93
N PRO A 125 -16.86 0.36 -8.73
CA PRO A 125 -17.81 1.14 -9.52
C PRO A 125 -18.54 0.32 -10.61
N GLU A 126 -17.93 -0.75 -11.08
CA GLU A 126 -18.50 -1.57 -12.17
C GLU A 126 -19.27 -2.79 -11.65
N THR A 127 -18.86 -3.34 -10.51
CA THR A 127 -19.46 -4.58 -9.99
C THR A 127 -20.38 -4.36 -8.80
N GLY A 128 -20.34 -3.20 -8.19
CA GLY A 128 -21.06 -2.89 -6.93
C GLY A 128 -20.54 -3.66 -5.70
N ARG A 129 -19.51 -4.50 -5.85
CA ARG A 129 -18.96 -5.27 -4.72
C ARG A 129 -18.19 -4.36 -3.79
N LYS A 130 -18.32 -4.63 -2.50
CA LYS A 130 -17.53 -3.97 -1.47
C LYS A 130 -16.12 -4.60 -1.40
N THR A 131 -15.14 -3.78 -1.07
CA THR A 131 -13.74 -4.19 -0.93
C THR A 131 -13.10 -3.44 0.24
N LEU A 132 -12.19 -4.10 0.95
CA LEU A 132 -11.34 -3.43 1.91
C LEU A 132 -10.33 -2.53 1.19
N ALA A 133 -10.08 -1.35 1.75
CA ALA A 133 -9.11 -0.39 1.26
C ALA A 133 -8.10 -0.07 2.37
N VAL A 134 -7.35 -1.08 2.79
CA VAL A 134 -6.31 -1.01 3.81
C VAL A 134 -4.96 -1.44 3.23
N GLY A 135 -3.89 -1.02 3.87
CA GLY A 135 -2.52 -1.34 3.50
C GLY A 135 -1.56 -0.41 4.23
N ARG A 136 -0.28 -0.56 4.03
CA ARG A 136 0.77 0.18 4.77
C ARG A 136 0.64 1.71 4.69
N HIS A 137 0.00 2.24 3.64
CA HIS A 137 -0.15 3.69 3.48
C HIS A 137 -1.30 4.28 4.30
N ALA A 138 -2.21 3.44 4.83
CA ALA A 138 -3.35 3.86 5.63
C ALA A 138 -2.94 4.11 7.08
N TYR A 139 -3.35 5.25 7.65
CA TYR A 139 -3.12 5.61 9.04
C TYR A 139 -4.16 6.62 9.54
N GLY A 140 -4.26 6.81 10.86
CA GLY A 140 -5.00 7.92 11.45
C GLY A 140 -6.46 7.99 11.01
N ILE A 141 -7.30 7.13 11.59
CA ILE A 141 -8.76 7.20 11.42
C ILE A 141 -9.27 8.41 12.24
N PRO A 142 -10.01 9.36 11.64
CA PRO A 142 -10.60 10.48 12.39
C PRO A 142 -11.40 10.01 13.62
N ASP A 143 -11.33 10.78 14.67
CA ASP A 143 -12.00 10.55 15.97
C ASP A 143 -11.49 9.31 16.74
N MET A 144 -10.45 8.64 16.26
CA MET A 144 -9.77 7.56 16.97
C MET A 144 -8.36 7.99 17.42
N THR A 145 -7.90 7.42 18.54
CA THR A 145 -6.48 7.58 18.94
C THR A 145 -5.57 6.93 17.91
N GLY A 146 -4.33 7.42 17.79
CA GLY A 146 -3.35 6.85 16.87
C GLY A 146 -3.14 5.35 17.06
N SER A 147 -3.04 4.89 18.32
CA SER A 147 -2.88 3.48 18.66
C SER A 147 -4.10 2.63 18.28
N ALA A 148 -5.32 3.12 18.53
CA ALA A 148 -6.54 2.41 18.15
C ALA A 148 -6.70 2.33 16.62
N SER A 149 -6.38 3.42 15.91
CA SER A 149 -6.36 3.43 14.43
C SER A 149 -5.38 2.41 13.87
N ALA A 150 -4.14 2.42 14.35
CA ALA A 150 -3.11 1.50 13.93
C ALA A 150 -3.51 0.04 14.19
N ALA A 151 -4.05 -0.24 15.39
CA ALA A 151 -4.50 -1.59 15.75
C ALA A 151 -5.63 -2.08 14.83
N LEU A 152 -6.61 -1.24 14.52
CA LEU A 152 -7.73 -1.60 13.63
C LEU A 152 -7.25 -1.86 12.20
N ILE A 153 -6.47 -0.93 11.63
CA ILE A 153 -5.93 -1.05 10.27
C ILE A 153 -5.08 -2.32 10.13
N ASN A 154 -4.19 -2.56 11.10
CA ASN A 154 -3.34 -3.75 11.13
C ASN A 154 -4.16 -5.04 11.23
N ARG A 155 -5.17 -5.09 12.11
CA ARG A 155 -6.06 -6.23 12.24
C ARG A 155 -6.75 -6.57 10.93
N LEU A 156 -7.29 -5.56 10.24
CA LEU A 156 -7.96 -5.74 8.95
C LEU A 156 -6.99 -6.23 7.87
N LEU A 157 -5.78 -5.68 7.81
CA LEU A 157 -4.76 -6.09 6.86
C LEU A 157 -4.32 -7.54 7.12
N GLN A 158 -3.98 -7.88 8.35
CA GLN A 158 -3.58 -9.24 8.71
C GLN A 158 -4.70 -10.25 8.42
N PHE A 159 -5.95 -9.92 8.74
CA PHE A 159 -7.10 -10.77 8.40
C PHE A 159 -7.22 -10.99 6.89
N ALA A 160 -7.00 -9.94 6.09
CA ALA A 160 -7.13 -10.03 4.64
C ALA A 160 -6.12 -11.00 4.01
N VAL A 161 -4.89 -11.03 4.53
CA VAL A 161 -3.77 -11.78 3.94
C VAL A 161 -3.46 -13.11 4.65
N ALA A 162 -4.13 -13.42 5.77
CA ALA A 162 -3.88 -14.63 6.53
C ALA A 162 -4.39 -15.91 5.87
N ASP A 163 -5.37 -15.81 4.99
CA ASP A 163 -5.96 -16.96 4.30
C ASP A 163 -5.38 -17.06 2.89
N GLU A 164 -4.61 -18.10 2.65
CA GLU A 164 -3.92 -18.38 1.37
C GLU A 164 -4.88 -18.45 0.19
N SER A 165 -6.17 -18.84 0.41
CA SER A 165 -7.17 -18.88 -0.65
C SER A 165 -7.52 -17.49 -1.21
N ARG A 166 -7.16 -16.42 -0.51
CA ARG A 166 -7.35 -15.02 -0.91
C ARG A 166 -6.07 -14.38 -1.44
N VAL A 167 -4.94 -15.11 -1.44
CA VAL A 167 -3.64 -14.61 -1.87
C VAL A 167 -3.17 -15.37 -3.10
N TYR A 168 -2.90 -14.63 -4.16
CA TYR A 168 -2.31 -15.15 -5.38
C TYR A 168 -0.83 -14.75 -5.43
N GLN A 169 0.06 -15.69 -5.67
CA GLN A 169 1.49 -15.45 -5.93
C GLN A 169 1.79 -15.62 -7.42
N HIS A 170 2.56 -14.66 -7.95
CA HIS A 170 2.98 -14.63 -9.36
C HIS A 170 4.50 -14.67 -9.46
#